data_79217a5889674e7e271306c588c1dcfc
#
_entry.id   79217a5889674e7e271306c588c1dcfc
#
_cell.length_a   1.000
_cell.length_b   1.000
_cell.length_c   1.000
_cell.angle_alpha   90.00
_cell.angle_beta   90.00
_cell.angle_gamma   90.00
#
_symmetry.space_group_name_H-M   'P 1'
#
loop_
_entity.id
_entity.type
_entity.pdbx_description
1 polymer ?
#
loop_
_entity_poly.entity_id
_entity_poly.type
_entity_poly.pdbx_seq_one_letter_code
_entity_poly.pdbx_strand_id
1 'polypeptide(L)'
;MVDDKVGIKEYLGIKINYSNERNLDKFSLDTLKDRYLWENETHAQEAFARASVYGATYKGVTDFELAQRLYHYSSSCWFMFSTPILSNGGTSRGLPISCFLNYVPDSRGGLSNHFDENIWLASSGGGIGGFWGDVRSNGISTAHGSKSTGSIPFMHVVDSQMLAFNQGVTRRGSYAAYMDISHPEIEEFINIRKESGGDINRKCLNLHNGINLTNEFLQAVEDDAEWRLIDPKTHEAVKVVNARDLWWQMINARAETGEPYMINIDRCNAALPKEQKALGLEIKQSNLCSEITLATNEERTAVCCLSSVNLEYFDEWSENPVFIDDLITMLDNVIQHYI
;
A
#
# COMPACT_ATOMS: atom_id res chain seq x y z
N MET A 1 -23.01 32.06 -11.20
CA MET A 1 -22.65 32.93 -10.08
C MET A 1 -21.16 33.06 -10.09
N VAL A 2 -20.60 34.23 -10.31
CA VAL A 2 -19.15 34.49 -10.22
C VAL A 2 -18.78 34.34 -8.76
N ASP A 3 -17.84 33.47 -8.48
CA ASP A 3 -17.43 33.12 -7.13
C ASP A 3 -16.63 34.27 -6.52
N ASP A 4 -17.19 34.93 -5.51
CA ASP A 4 -16.63 36.12 -4.85
C ASP A 4 -15.48 35.81 -3.87
N LYS A 5 -14.95 34.57 -3.89
CA LYS A 5 -13.83 34.16 -3.01
C LYS A 5 -12.49 34.54 -3.67
N VAL A 6 -12.11 35.80 -3.52
CA VAL A 6 -10.83 36.35 -3.99
C VAL A 6 -10.01 36.84 -2.79
N GLY A 7 -8.67 36.64 -2.82
CA GLY A 7 -7.74 37.13 -1.82
C GLY A 7 -7.65 36.27 -0.57
N ILE A 8 -7.17 36.87 0.52
CA ILE A 8 -6.92 36.19 1.79
C ILE A 8 -8.17 36.24 2.67
N LYS A 9 -8.59 35.09 3.18
CA LYS A 9 -9.69 34.96 4.17
C LYS A 9 -9.29 34.01 5.28
N GLU A 10 -10.00 34.07 6.40
CA GLU A 10 -9.87 33.11 7.49
C GLU A 10 -10.78 31.90 7.22
N TYR A 11 -10.23 30.68 7.39
CA TYR A 11 -10.95 29.44 7.25
C TYR A 11 -10.38 28.41 8.24
N LEU A 12 -11.21 27.80 9.06
CA LEU A 12 -10.84 26.84 10.10
C LEU A 12 -9.72 27.34 11.04
N GLY A 13 -9.67 28.65 11.35
CA GLY A 13 -8.69 29.26 12.25
C GLY A 13 -7.33 29.58 11.62
N ILE A 14 -7.17 29.40 10.33
CA ILE A 14 -5.96 29.80 9.57
C ILE A 14 -6.29 30.73 8.40
N LYS A 15 -5.29 31.45 7.91
CA LYS A 15 -5.43 32.35 6.75
C LYS A 15 -5.17 31.59 5.47
N ILE A 16 -6.15 31.58 4.56
CA ILE A 16 -6.02 30.95 3.24
C ILE A 16 -6.08 32.02 2.14
N ASN A 17 -5.40 31.78 1.03
CA ASN A 17 -5.37 32.68 -0.12
C ASN A 17 -5.95 31.98 -1.35
N TYR A 18 -7.17 32.32 -1.72
CA TYR A 18 -7.86 31.75 -2.90
C TYR A 18 -7.10 32.00 -4.21
N SER A 19 -6.30 33.08 -4.28
CA SER A 19 -5.49 33.38 -5.47
C SER A 19 -4.39 32.33 -5.75
N ASN A 20 -4.07 31.47 -4.77
CA ASN A 20 -3.10 30.39 -4.95
C ASN A 20 -3.62 29.24 -5.84
N GLU A 21 -4.92 29.22 -6.17
CA GLU A 21 -5.44 28.28 -7.18
C GLU A 21 -4.79 28.45 -8.56
N ARG A 22 -4.20 29.60 -8.85
CA ARG A 22 -3.38 29.82 -10.06
C ARG A 22 -2.14 28.91 -10.15
N ASN A 23 -1.68 28.35 -9.03
CA ASN A 23 -0.57 27.42 -8.99
C ASN A 23 -0.97 26.00 -9.47
N LEU A 24 -2.26 25.76 -9.65
CA LEU A 24 -2.84 24.50 -10.10
C LEU A 24 -3.35 24.64 -11.53
N ASP A 25 -3.10 23.66 -12.37
CA ASP A 25 -3.67 23.60 -13.69
C ASP A 25 -5.18 23.24 -13.66
N LYS A 26 -5.84 23.36 -14.79
CA LYS A 26 -7.27 23.05 -14.91
C LYS A 26 -7.58 21.60 -14.55
N PHE A 27 -6.75 20.65 -14.96
CA PHE A 27 -6.95 19.24 -14.68
C PHE A 27 -6.88 18.95 -13.18
N SER A 28 -5.90 19.55 -12.50
CA SER A 28 -5.75 19.45 -11.03
C SER A 28 -6.95 20.03 -10.31
N LEU A 29 -7.42 21.22 -10.71
CA LEU A 29 -8.60 21.84 -10.11
C LEU A 29 -9.87 21.01 -10.33
N ASP A 30 -10.10 20.50 -11.53
CA ASP A 30 -11.26 19.67 -11.84
C ASP A 30 -11.21 18.35 -11.04
N THR A 31 -10.03 17.74 -10.89
CA THR A 31 -9.82 16.53 -10.09
C THR A 31 -10.08 16.78 -8.60
N LEU A 32 -9.57 17.89 -8.05
CA LEU A 32 -9.81 18.27 -6.65
C LEU A 32 -11.29 18.50 -6.37
N LYS A 33 -11.99 19.17 -7.27
CA LYS A 33 -13.45 19.40 -7.18
C LYS A 33 -14.26 18.12 -7.25
N ASP A 34 -13.88 17.18 -8.12
CA ASP A 34 -14.61 15.92 -8.32
C ASP A 34 -14.48 14.97 -7.12
N ARG A 35 -13.32 14.93 -6.45
CA ARG A 35 -12.97 13.83 -5.53
C ARG A 35 -12.59 14.24 -4.12
N TYR A 36 -12.10 15.46 -3.90
CA TYR A 36 -11.43 15.81 -2.65
C TYR A 36 -12.19 16.82 -1.79
N LEU A 37 -13.06 17.64 -2.39
CA LEU A 37 -13.85 18.62 -1.64
C LEU A 37 -14.87 17.94 -0.73
N TRP A 38 -15.11 18.53 0.43
CA TRP A 38 -16.04 18.03 1.45
C TRP A 38 -17.18 19.02 1.67
N GLU A 39 -18.42 18.52 1.68
CA GLU A 39 -19.66 19.29 1.97
C GLU A 39 -19.72 20.67 1.30
N ASN A 40 -19.45 21.72 2.09
CA ASN A 40 -19.56 23.12 1.64
C ASN A 40 -18.25 23.67 1.05
N GLU A 41 -17.23 22.87 0.89
CA GLU A 41 -16.00 23.27 0.22
C GLU A 41 -16.26 23.47 -1.27
N THR A 42 -15.75 24.56 -1.81
CA THR A 42 -15.93 24.93 -3.22
C THR A 42 -14.60 25.18 -3.93
N HIS A 43 -13.50 25.28 -3.16
CA HIS A 43 -12.17 25.62 -3.63
C HIS A 43 -11.12 24.64 -3.09
N ALA A 44 -10.09 24.35 -3.89
CA ALA A 44 -8.95 23.52 -3.50
C ALA A 44 -8.27 24.04 -2.22
N GLN A 45 -8.20 25.36 -2.05
CA GLN A 45 -7.59 26.00 -0.90
C GLN A 45 -8.30 25.65 0.43
N GLU A 46 -9.60 25.39 0.39
CA GLU A 46 -10.38 24.98 1.57
C GLU A 46 -10.05 23.53 1.96
N ALA A 47 -9.91 22.63 0.98
CA ALA A 47 -9.48 21.25 1.23
C ALA A 47 -8.04 21.19 1.77
N PHE A 48 -7.11 22.00 1.24
CA PHE A 48 -5.76 22.12 1.78
C PHE A 48 -5.75 22.62 3.22
N ALA A 49 -6.57 23.62 3.53
CA ALA A 49 -6.71 24.14 4.90
C ALA A 49 -7.25 23.08 5.86
N ARG A 50 -8.30 22.37 5.48
CA ARG A 50 -8.89 21.29 6.29
C ARG A 50 -7.85 20.20 6.57
N ALA A 51 -7.14 19.71 5.56
CA ALA A 51 -6.10 18.70 5.73
C ALA A 51 -4.93 19.21 6.59
N SER A 52 -4.56 20.49 6.47
CA SER A 52 -3.51 21.12 7.28
C SER A 52 -3.91 21.23 8.76
N VAL A 53 -5.14 21.66 9.04
CA VAL A 53 -5.66 21.73 10.41
C VAL A 53 -5.77 20.33 11.02
N TYR A 54 -6.25 19.35 10.25
CA TYR A 54 -6.31 17.95 10.69
C TYR A 54 -4.92 17.40 11.01
N GLY A 55 -3.94 17.58 10.13
CA GLY A 55 -2.55 17.12 10.34
C GLY A 55 -1.79 17.88 11.43
N ALA A 56 -2.24 19.09 11.79
CA ALA A 56 -1.68 19.86 12.90
C ALA A 56 -2.40 19.61 14.23
N THR A 57 -3.36 18.67 14.28
CA THR A 57 -4.12 18.36 15.48
C THR A 57 -3.57 17.11 16.16
N TYR A 58 -3.21 17.22 17.43
CA TYR A 58 -2.77 16.09 18.25
C TYR A 58 -3.69 15.96 19.47
N LYS A 59 -4.30 14.78 19.65
CA LYS A 59 -5.22 14.49 20.79
C LYS A 59 -6.28 15.58 21.02
N GLY A 60 -6.85 16.10 19.93
CA GLY A 60 -7.90 17.12 19.96
C GLY A 60 -7.42 18.54 20.18
N VAL A 61 -6.10 18.78 20.24
CA VAL A 61 -5.52 20.14 20.35
C VAL A 61 -4.83 20.48 19.04
N THR A 62 -5.26 21.58 18.41
CA THR A 62 -4.69 22.06 17.15
C THR A 62 -3.57 23.06 17.37
N ASP A 63 -2.41 22.80 16.78
CA ASP A 63 -1.35 23.80 16.59
C ASP A 63 -1.63 24.62 15.32
N PHE A 64 -2.21 25.80 15.49
CA PHE A 64 -2.56 26.68 14.38
C PHE A 64 -1.35 27.29 13.66
N GLU A 65 -0.19 27.37 14.30
CA GLU A 65 1.04 27.81 13.64
C GLU A 65 1.54 26.73 12.69
N LEU A 66 1.57 25.47 13.12
CA LEU A 66 1.86 24.33 12.26
C LEU A 66 0.84 24.21 11.13
N ALA A 67 -0.46 24.33 11.43
CA ALA A 67 -1.51 24.29 10.41
C ALA A 67 -1.33 25.37 9.34
N GLN A 68 -0.96 26.59 9.74
CA GLN A 68 -0.69 27.68 8.82
C GLN A 68 0.52 27.42 7.92
N ARG A 69 1.60 26.82 8.46
CA ARG A 69 2.77 26.45 7.69
C ARG A 69 2.46 25.30 6.70
N LEU A 70 1.79 24.24 7.15
CA LEU A 70 1.36 23.11 6.28
C LEU A 70 0.47 23.59 5.14
N TYR A 71 -0.47 24.50 5.42
CA TYR A 71 -1.27 25.13 4.39
C TYR A 71 -0.42 25.91 3.39
N HIS A 72 0.52 26.73 3.88
CA HIS A 72 1.43 27.46 3.01
C HIS A 72 2.20 26.51 2.08
N TYR A 73 2.77 25.44 2.63
CA TYR A 73 3.55 24.46 1.85
C TYR A 73 2.72 23.75 0.78
N SER A 74 1.51 23.28 1.12
CA SER A 74 0.63 22.61 0.15
C SER A 74 0.09 23.57 -0.91
N SER A 75 -0.32 24.77 -0.52
CA SER A 75 -0.83 25.79 -1.46
C SER A 75 0.25 26.37 -2.37
N SER A 76 1.52 26.28 -1.99
CA SER A 76 2.71 26.63 -2.79
C SER A 76 3.25 25.44 -3.60
N CYS A 77 2.58 24.29 -3.58
CA CYS A 77 2.98 23.08 -4.28
C CYS A 77 4.34 22.49 -3.84
N TRP A 78 4.83 22.79 -2.64
CA TRP A 78 6.08 22.25 -2.12
C TRP A 78 5.93 20.78 -1.71
N PHE A 79 4.74 20.39 -1.25
CA PHE A 79 4.34 19.01 -1.02
C PHE A 79 2.85 18.81 -1.30
N MET A 80 2.45 17.55 -1.38
CA MET A 80 1.05 17.17 -1.46
C MET A 80 0.73 16.11 -0.41
N PHE A 81 -0.36 16.30 0.30
CA PHE A 81 -0.96 15.26 1.14
C PHE A 81 -1.29 14.02 0.33
N SER A 82 -1.15 12.83 0.92
CA SER A 82 -1.69 11.63 0.28
C SER A 82 -3.20 11.76 0.08
N THR A 83 -3.72 11.04 -0.92
CA THR A 83 -5.16 11.05 -1.21
C THR A 83 -6.03 10.83 0.04
N PRO A 84 -5.79 9.85 0.93
CA PRO A 84 -6.62 9.67 2.11
C PRO A 84 -6.55 10.82 3.11
N ILE A 85 -5.40 11.44 3.30
CA ILE A 85 -5.29 12.61 4.20
C ILE A 85 -6.08 13.78 3.61
N LEU A 86 -5.90 14.08 2.31
CA LEU A 86 -6.55 15.22 1.68
C LEU A 86 -8.06 15.02 1.53
N SER A 87 -8.53 13.80 1.22
CA SER A 87 -9.95 13.55 1.01
C SER A 87 -10.73 13.26 2.29
N ASN A 88 -10.09 12.59 3.26
CA ASN A 88 -10.77 12.06 4.45
C ASN A 88 -10.38 12.79 5.74
N GLY A 89 -9.17 13.36 5.81
CA GLY A 89 -8.70 14.08 6.99
C GLY A 89 -9.63 15.22 7.39
N GLY A 90 -10.09 15.22 8.63
CA GLY A 90 -11.07 16.17 9.15
C GLY A 90 -12.50 15.98 8.62
N THR A 91 -12.82 14.81 8.04
CA THR A 91 -14.15 14.47 7.53
C THR A 91 -14.66 13.16 8.13
N SER A 92 -15.90 12.78 7.82
CA SER A 92 -16.48 11.47 8.16
C SER A 92 -16.38 10.44 7.03
N ARG A 93 -15.61 10.71 5.95
CA ARG A 93 -15.58 9.86 4.75
C ARG A 93 -14.88 8.52 4.93
N GLY A 94 -13.88 8.43 5.79
CA GLY A 94 -13.10 7.21 5.94
C GLY A 94 -11.76 7.45 6.65
N LEU A 95 -10.84 6.51 6.49
CA LEU A 95 -9.54 6.54 7.16
C LEU A 95 -8.54 7.47 6.43
N PRO A 96 -7.64 8.14 7.16
CA PRO A 96 -6.56 8.94 6.57
C PRO A 96 -5.35 8.09 6.15
N ILE A 97 -5.44 6.76 6.25
CA ILE A 97 -4.38 5.80 5.98
C ILE A 97 -4.43 5.33 4.53
N SER A 98 -3.27 5.25 3.90
CA SER A 98 -3.13 4.91 2.48
C SER A 98 -2.99 3.42 2.22
N CYS A 99 -2.19 2.74 3.04
CA CYS A 99 -1.75 1.37 2.77
C CYS A 99 -1.76 0.52 4.02
N PHE A 100 -2.04 -0.76 3.80
CA PHE A 100 -2.05 -1.80 4.82
C PHE A 100 -1.20 -2.97 4.33
N LEU A 101 -0.51 -3.62 5.26
CA LEU A 101 0.23 -4.84 5.01
C LEU A 101 -0.29 -5.89 6.00
N ASN A 102 -0.78 -7.01 5.50
CA ASN A 102 -1.30 -8.06 6.34
C ASN A 102 -0.72 -9.44 6.00
N TYR A 103 -0.85 -10.37 6.93
CA TYR A 103 -0.32 -11.71 6.87
C TYR A 103 -1.46 -12.72 6.74
N VAL A 104 -1.21 -13.81 6.03
CA VAL A 104 -2.19 -14.89 5.84
C VAL A 104 -1.77 -16.13 6.63
N PRO A 105 -2.40 -16.43 7.78
CA PRO A 105 -2.12 -17.64 8.53
C PRO A 105 -2.61 -18.90 7.79
N ASP A 106 -1.81 -19.99 7.81
CA ASP A 106 -2.15 -21.29 7.20
C ASP A 106 -3.19 -22.07 8.02
N SER A 107 -4.36 -21.50 8.22
CA SER A 107 -5.48 -22.10 8.91
C SER A 107 -6.82 -21.62 8.38
N ARG A 108 -7.91 -22.39 8.58
CA ARG A 108 -9.25 -21.96 8.19
C ARG A 108 -9.68 -20.66 8.88
N GLY A 109 -9.35 -20.56 10.19
CA GLY A 109 -9.63 -19.34 10.95
C GLY A 109 -8.83 -18.16 10.43
N GLY A 110 -7.52 -18.35 10.18
CA GLY A 110 -6.65 -17.33 9.62
C GLY A 110 -7.11 -16.84 8.25
N LEU A 111 -7.47 -17.74 7.34
CA LEU A 111 -8.01 -17.36 6.03
C LEU A 111 -9.35 -16.61 6.17
N SER A 112 -10.25 -17.04 7.06
CA SER A 112 -11.52 -16.36 7.29
C SER A 112 -11.32 -14.95 7.84
N ASN A 113 -10.44 -14.80 8.84
CA ASN A 113 -10.11 -13.50 9.41
C ASN A 113 -9.44 -12.57 8.38
N HIS A 114 -8.57 -13.12 7.54
CA HIS A 114 -7.93 -12.37 6.47
C HIS A 114 -8.95 -11.84 5.44
N PHE A 115 -9.95 -12.66 5.08
CA PHE A 115 -11.02 -12.22 4.19
C PHE A 115 -11.89 -11.12 4.82
N ASP A 116 -12.24 -11.26 6.11
CA ASP A 116 -13.00 -10.26 6.84
C ASP A 116 -12.21 -8.93 6.94
N GLU A 117 -10.94 -8.99 7.36
CA GLU A 117 -10.07 -7.81 7.41
C GLU A 117 -9.99 -7.10 6.06
N ASN A 118 -9.77 -7.84 4.97
CA ASN A 118 -9.68 -7.26 3.63
C ASN A 118 -10.97 -6.56 3.19
N ILE A 119 -12.14 -7.04 3.60
CA ILE A 119 -13.43 -6.38 3.34
C ILE A 119 -13.46 -4.97 3.95
N TRP A 120 -13.08 -4.87 5.22
CA TRP A 120 -13.04 -3.58 5.93
C TRP A 120 -12.01 -2.61 5.33
N LEU A 121 -10.81 -3.11 5.05
CA LEU A 121 -9.73 -2.30 4.48
C LEU A 121 -10.06 -1.83 3.06
N ALA A 122 -10.61 -2.70 2.20
CA ALA A 122 -11.02 -2.37 0.85
C ALA A 122 -12.17 -1.35 0.83
N SER A 123 -13.18 -1.53 1.70
CA SER A 123 -14.31 -0.60 1.83
C SER A 123 -13.87 0.80 2.25
N SER A 124 -12.77 0.90 2.99
CA SER A 124 -12.16 2.18 3.39
C SER A 124 -11.25 2.80 2.32
N GLY A 125 -11.14 2.19 1.12
CA GLY A 125 -10.27 2.65 0.03
C GLY A 125 -8.79 2.35 0.26
N GLY A 126 -8.45 1.40 1.12
CA GLY A 126 -7.09 0.96 1.44
C GLY A 126 -6.42 0.21 0.28
N GLY A 127 -5.13 0.47 0.06
CA GLY A 127 -4.27 -0.41 -0.72
C GLY A 127 -3.66 -1.46 0.20
N ILE A 128 -3.76 -2.74 -0.14
CA ILE A 128 -3.38 -3.85 0.74
C ILE A 128 -2.25 -4.64 0.09
N GLY A 129 -1.20 -4.95 0.87
CA GLY A 129 -0.18 -5.95 0.51
C GLY A 129 -0.30 -7.14 1.45
N GLY A 130 -0.64 -8.32 0.93
CA GLY A 130 -0.82 -9.51 1.75
C GLY A 130 0.21 -10.60 1.46
N PHE A 131 0.76 -11.22 2.49
CA PHE A 131 1.76 -12.27 2.38
C PHE A 131 1.14 -13.66 2.42
N TRP A 132 1.38 -14.44 1.38
CA TRP A 132 0.85 -15.79 1.16
C TRP A 132 1.92 -16.90 1.23
N GLY A 133 3.19 -16.53 1.43
CA GLY A 133 4.31 -17.46 1.37
C GLY A 133 4.27 -18.56 2.43
N ASP A 134 3.56 -18.37 3.53
CA ASP A 134 3.45 -19.38 4.60
C ASP A 134 2.20 -20.28 4.46
N VAL A 135 1.34 -20.05 3.46
CA VAL A 135 0.18 -20.91 3.17
C VAL A 135 0.62 -22.17 2.42
N ARG A 136 0.29 -23.35 2.96
CA ARG A 136 0.65 -24.65 2.36
C ARG A 136 0.20 -24.77 0.91
N SER A 137 1.00 -25.44 0.12
CA SER A 137 0.77 -25.64 -1.30
C SER A 137 -0.34 -26.67 -1.61
N ASN A 138 -0.73 -26.73 -2.86
CA ASN A 138 -1.69 -27.69 -3.39
C ASN A 138 -1.19 -29.14 -3.16
N GLY A 139 -2.09 -30.04 -2.77
CA GLY A 139 -1.85 -31.45 -2.58
C GLY A 139 -1.30 -31.85 -1.21
N ILE A 140 -0.92 -30.87 -0.37
CA ILE A 140 -0.47 -31.12 1.01
C ILE A 140 -1.65 -31.52 1.89
N SER A 141 -1.42 -32.54 2.77
CA SER A 141 -2.49 -33.06 3.62
C SER A 141 -2.97 -32.04 4.67
N THR A 142 -4.27 -32.00 4.86
CA THR A 142 -4.91 -31.23 5.94
C THR A 142 -5.10 -32.07 7.19
N ALA A 143 -5.41 -31.44 8.32
CA ALA A 143 -5.64 -32.13 9.60
C ALA A 143 -6.77 -33.17 9.56
N HIS A 144 -7.69 -33.09 8.60
CA HIS A 144 -8.82 -34.02 8.45
C HIS A 144 -8.64 -35.02 7.30
N GLY A 145 -7.41 -35.23 6.83
CA GLY A 145 -7.08 -36.23 5.80
C GLY A 145 -7.46 -35.84 4.36
N SER A 146 -8.04 -34.63 4.15
CA SER A 146 -8.21 -34.09 2.81
C SER A 146 -6.92 -33.41 2.34
N LYS A 147 -6.85 -33.05 1.05
CA LYS A 147 -5.73 -32.34 0.48
C LYS A 147 -6.04 -30.87 0.31
N SER A 148 -5.03 -30.00 0.52
CA SER A 148 -5.10 -28.58 0.27
C SER A 148 -5.31 -28.31 -1.23
N THR A 149 -6.07 -27.28 -1.56
CA THR A 149 -6.20 -26.72 -2.92
C THR A 149 -5.09 -25.73 -3.25
N GLY A 150 -4.21 -25.44 -2.27
CA GLY A 150 -3.15 -24.43 -2.37
C GLY A 150 -3.62 -23.01 -2.06
N SER A 151 -2.73 -22.04 -2.25
CA SER A 151 -2.96 -20.62 -1.95
C SER A 151 -3.76 -19.91 -3.06
N ILE A 152 -3.58 -20.30 -4.32
CA ILE A 152 -4.14 -19.59 -5.49
C ILE A 152 -5.68 -19.48 -5.46
N PRO A 153 -6.48 -20.53 -5.17
CA PRO A 153 -7.93 -20.40 -5.11
C PRO A 153 -8.41 -19.42 -4.03
N PHE A 154 -7.69 -19.28 -2.92
CA PHE A 154 -8.01 -18.31 -1.88
C PHE A 154 -7.64 -16.88 -2.30
N MET A 155 -6.55 -16.69 -3.06
CA MET A 155 -6.26 -15.41 -3.70
C MET A 155 -7.36 -15.00 -4.67
N HIS A 156 -7.96 -15.94 -5.41
CA HIS A 156 -9.10 -15.66 -6.30
C HIS A 156 -10.35 -15.16 -5.53
N VAL A 157 -10.55 -15.60 -4.29
CA VAL A 157 -11.59 -15.03 -3.40
C VAL A 157 -11.28 -13.56 -3.11
N VAL A 158 -10.02 -13.23 -2.76
CA VAL A 158 -9.61 -11.83 -2.50
C VAL A 158 -9.73 -10.98 -3.77
N ASP A 159 -9.36 -11.53 -4.94
CA ASP A 159 -9.55 -10.86 -6.24
C ASP A 159 -11.00 -10.41 -6.45
N SER A 160 -11.94 -11.31 -6.18
CA SER A 160 -13.38 -11.03 -6.26
C SER A 160 -13.87 -10.06 -5.19
N GLN A 161 -13.32 -10.14 -3.97
CA GLN A 161 -13.63 -9.19 -2.89
C GLN A 161 -13.25 -7.76 -3.24
N MET A 162 -12.07 -7.55 -3.85
CA MET A 162 -11.62 -6.20 -4.25
C MET A 162 -12.58 -5.56 -5.25
N LEU A 163 -13.23 -6.34 -6.10
CA LEU A 163 -14.26 -5.85 -7.01
C LEU A 163 -15.59 -5.58 -6.30
N ALA A 164 -16.00 -6.50 -5.41
CA ALA A 164 -17.32 -6.44 -4.73
C ALA A 164 -17.39 -5.31 -3.70
N PHE A 165 -16.32 -5.13 -2.90
CA PHE A 165 -16.27 -4.15 -1.81
C PHE A 165 -15.59 -2.83 -2.22
N ASN A 166 -15.68 -2.49 -3.48
CA ASN A 166 -15.14 -1.28 -4.06
C ASN A 166 -16.08 -0.08 -3.86
N GLN A 167 -16.24 0.38 -2.62
CA GLN A 167 -17.18 1.44 -2.25
C GLN A 167 -16.53 2.80 -1.99
N GLY A 168 -15.22 2.90 -2.09
CA GLY A 168 -14.50 4.16 -1.89
C GLY A 168 -14.85 5.19 -2.97
N VAL A 169 -15.36 6.36 -2.55
CA VAL A 169 -15.71 7.46 -3.47
C VAL A 169 -14.47 7.99 -4.17
N THR A 170 -13.37 8.13 -3.44
CA THR A 170 -12.14 8.74 -3.91
C THR A 170 -11.11 7.73 -4.37
N ARG A 171 -11.02 6.58 -3.71
CA ARG A 171 -10.04 5.53 -3.97
C ARG A 171 -10.69 4.16 -3.85
N ARG A 172 -10.41 3.29 -4.82
CA ARG A 172 -10.87 1.89 -4.81
C ARG A 172 -9.92 1.04 -3.98
N GLY A 173 -10.46 0.06 -3.27
CA GLY A 173 -9.67 -1.00 -2.64
C GLY A 173 -8.90 -1.77 -3.72
N SER A 174 -7.63 -2.06 -3.44
CA SER A 174 -6.77 -2.84 -4.34
C SER A 174 -5.82 -3.69 -3.50
N TYR A 175 -5.41 -4.84 -4.04
CA TYR A 175 -4.63 -5.83 -3.31
C TYR A 175 -3.43 -6.31 -4.14
N ALA A 176 -2.27 -6.44 -3.49
CA ALA A 176 -1.10 -7.13 -4.03
C ALA A 176 -0.81 -8.38 -3.17
N ALA A 177 -0.83 -9.54 -3.79
CA ALA A 177 -0.41 -10.79 -3.17
C ALA A 177 1.11 -10.94 -3.28
N TYR A 178 1.77 -11.35 -2.18
CA TYR A 178 3.20 -11.60 -2.14
C TYR A 178 3.48 -13.06 -1.81
N MET A 179 4.45 -13.65 -2.51
CA MET A 179 4.85 -15.05 -2.35
C MET A 179 6.37 -15.20 -2.47
N ASP A 180 6.93 -16.13 -1.74
CA ASP A 180 8.37 -16.44 -1.81
C ASP A 180 8.71 -17.22 -3.08
N ILE A 181 9.89 -16.93 -3.66
CA ILE A 181 10.39 -17.59 -4.88
C ILE A 181 10.59 -19.11 -4.68
N SER A 182 10.69 -19.58 -3.45
CA SER A 182 10.81 -20.98 -3.11
C SER A 182 9.46 -21.71 -2.94
N HIS A 183 8.32 -20.99 -3.01
CA HIS A 183 7.01 -21.61 -2.81
C HIS A 183 6.66 -22.58 -3.94
N PRO A 184 6.06 -23.78 -3.69
CA PRO A 184 5.73 -24.75 -4.72
C PRO A 184 4.78 -24.27 -5.82
N GLU A 185 3.92 -23.29 -5.53
CA GLU A 185 2.97 -22.71 -6.48
C GLU A 185 3.54 -21.51 -7.23
N ILE A 186 4.82 -21.19 -7.11
CA ILE A 186 5.44 -19.99 -7.68
C ILE A 186 5.30 -19.88 -9.20
N GLU A 187 5.43 -20.99 -9.94
CA GLU A 187 5.31 -20.97 -11.40
C GLU A 187 3.88 -20.60 -11.86
N GLU A 188 2.86 -21.05 -11.11
CA GLU A 188 1.47 -20.67 -11.32
C GLU A 188 1.23 -19.22 -10.92
N PHE A 189 1.78 -18.80 -9.77
CA PHE A 189 1.68 -17.45 -9.25
C PHE A 189 2.31 -16.40 -10.17
N ILE A 190 3.44 -16.68 -10.81
CA ILE A 190 4.05 -15.82 -11.84
C ILE A 190 3.05 -15.51 -12.95
N ASN A 191 2.23 -16.51 -13.33
CA ASN A 191 1.31 -16.42 -14.45
C ASN A 191 -0.15 -16.14 -14.04
N ILE A 192 -0.39 -15.76 -12.78
CA ILE A 192 -1.74 -15.63 -12.21
C ILE A 192 -2.59 -14.56 -12.93
N ARG A 193 -1.95 -13.55 -13.52
CA ARG A 193 -2.59 -12.44 -14.25
C ARG A 193 -2.71 -12.66 -15.76
N LYS A 194 -2.18 -13.74 -16.31
CA LYS A 194 -2.33 -14.03 -17.74
C LYS A 194 -3.76 -14.48 -18.02
N GLU A 195 -4.44 -13.79 -18.92
CA GLU A 195 -5.84 -14.09 -19.29
C GLU A 195 -5.98 -15.44 -20.02
N SER A 196 -4.98 -15.82 -20.80
CA SER A 196 -5.00 -17.04 -21.59
C SER A 196 -4.40 -18.24 -20.86
N GLY A 197 -4.96 -19.41 -21.10
CA GLY A 197 -4.48 -20.71 -20.61
C GLY A 197 -4.80 -20.98 -19.14
N GLY A 198 -4.90 -22.26 -18.79
CA GLY A 198 -5.17 -22.74 -17.44
C GLY A 198 -6.63 -22.62 -16.99
N ASP A 199 -6.86 -22.93 -15.72
CA ASP A 199 -8.18 -22.87 -15.08
C ASP A 199 -8.48 -21.42 -14.66
N ILE A 200 -9.61 -20.88 -15.11
CA ILE A 200 -10.04 -19.51 -14.76
C ILE A 200 -10.22 -19.31 -13.25
N ASN A 201 -10.60 -20.34 -12.52
CA ASN A 201 -10.78 -20.28 -11.06
C ASN A 201 -9.43 -20.19 -10.31
N ARG A 202 -8.32 -20.30 -11.02
CA ARG A 202 -6.96 -20.15 -10.51
C ARG A 202 -6.24 -18.94 -11.13
N LYS A 203 -7.02 -17.99 -11.67
CA LYS A 203 -6.55 -16.71 -12.19
C LYS A 203 -7.02 -15.56 -11.30
N CYS A 204 -6.22 -14.52 -11.19
CA CYS A 204 -6.53 -13.30 -10.44
C CYS A 204 -6.17 -12.11 -11.31
N LEU A 205 -7.12 -11.63 -12.12
CA LEU A 205 -6.86 -10.59 -13.11
C LEU A 205 -6.87 -9.17 -12.54
N ASN A 206 -7.42 -9.00 -11.35
CA ASN A 206 -7.55 -7.71 -10.68
C ASN A 206 -6.56 -7.52 -9.53
N LEU A 207 -5.99 -8.60 -9.00
CA LEU A 207 -4.90 -8.54 -8.03
C LEU A 207 -3.59 -8.18 -8.71
N HIS A 208 -2.76 -7.45 -7.99
CA HIS A 208 -1.33 -7.35 -8.27
C HIS A 208 -0.58 -8.51 -7.61
N ASN A 209 0.56 -8.90 -8.15
CA ASN A 209 1.39 -9.93 -7.55
C ASN A 209 2.84 -9.49 -7.41
N GLY A 210 3.49 -9.94 -6.33
CA GLY A 210 4.88 -9.65 -6.01
C GLY A 210 5.62 -10.89 -5.53
N ILE A 211 6.89 -11.01 -5.88
CA ILE A 211 7.73 -12.16 -5.55
C ILE A 211 8.89 -11.71 -4.67
N ASN A 212 9.03 -12.37 -3.54
CA ASN A 212 10.17 -12.22 -2.66
C ASN A 212 11.34 -13.02 -3.19
N LEU A 213 12.41 -12.35 -3.58
CA LEU A 213 13.67 -12.93 -4.01
C LEU A 213 14.65 -12.97 -2.86
N THR A 214 15.43 -14.05 -2.77
CA THR A 214 16.54 -14.15 -1.84
C THR A 214 17.88 -13.96 -2.55
N ASN A 215 18.92 -13.61 -1.81
CA ASN A 215 20.29 -13.54 -2.35
C ASN A 215 20.74 -14.91 -2.85
N GLU A 216 20.34 -16.01 -2.17
CA GLU A 216 20.62 -17.38 -2.57
C GLU A 216 19.99 -17.70 -3.93
N PHE A 217 18.72 -17.33 -4.16
CA PHE A 217 18.09 -17.51 -5.48
C PHE A 217 18.80 -16.73 -6.58
N LEU A 218 19.15 -15.47 -6.33
CA LEU A 218 19.87 -14.65 -7.31
C LEU A 218 21.23 -15.26 -7.67
N GLN A 219 21.95 -15.81 -6.69
CA GLN A 219 23.19 -16.53 -6.95
C GLN A 219 22.94 -17.82 -7.77
N ALA A 220 21.88 -18.58 -7.47
CA ALA A 220 21.50 -19.75 -8.25
C ALA A 220 21.16 -19.41 -9.70
N VAL A 221 20.58 -18.25 -9.96
CA VAL A 221 20.33 -17.73 -11.32
C VAL A 221 21.65 -17.46 -12.06
N GLU A 222 22.63 -16.81 -11.40
CA GLU A 222 23.96 -16.54 -11.97
C GLU A 222 24.69 -17.84 -12.30
N ASP A 223 24.61 -18.81 -11.41
CA ASP A 223 25.30 -20.11 -11.52
C ASP A 223 24.57 -21.12 -12.43
N ASP A 224 23.37 -20.78 -12.94
CA ASP A 224 22.50 -21.67 -13.71
C ASP A 224 22.18 -22.98 -12.96
N ALA A 225 21.96 -22.85 -11.66
CA ALA A 225 21.81 -23.96 -10.73
C ALA A 225 20.36 -24.42 -10.57
N GLU A 226 20.19 -25.58 -9.93
CA GLU A 226 18.89 -26.05 -9.47
C GLU A 226 18.36 -25.21 -8.32
N TRP A 227 17.05 -25.03 -8.30
CA TRP A 227 16.31 -24.34 -7.24
C TRP A 227 15.21 -25.23 -6.68
N ARG A 228 15.16 -25.35 -5.36
CA ARG A 228 14.17 -26.17 -4.68
C ARG A 228 12.92 -25.38 -4.34
N LEU A 229 11.76 -25.89 -4.75
CA LEU A 229 10.46 -25.39 -4.31
C LEU A 229 10.03 -26.16 -3.07
N ILE A 230 9.94 -25.45 -1.95
CA ILE A 230 9.79 -26.02 -0.59
C ILE A 230 8.41 -25.64 -0.04
N ASP A 231 7.65 -26.62 0.38
CA ASP A 231 6.34 -26.36 1.01
C ASP A 231 6.55 -25.75 2.41
N PRO A 232 5.88 -24.60 2.70
CA PRO A 232 6.09 -23.90 3.97
C PRO A 232 5.57 -24.67 5.20
N LYS A 233 4.64 -25.62 5.02
CA LYS A 233 4.07 -26.40 6.11
C LYS A 233 4.89 -27.64 6.45
N THR A 234 5.39 -28.36 5.43
CA THR A 234 6.13 -29.60 5.61
C THR A 234 7.64 -29.38 5.66
N HIS A 235 8.12 -28.24 5.15
CA HIS A 235 9.54 -27.93 4.95
C HIS A 235 10.26 -28.92 4.02
N GLU A 236 9.48 -29.64 3.19
CA GLU A 236 10.00 -30.59 2.22
C GLU A 236 10.01 -29.98 0.82
N ALA A 237 11.03 -30.36 0.03
CA ALA A 237 11.07 -30.00 -1.37
C ALA A 237 10.01 -30.79 -2.16
N VAL A 238 9.05 -30.06 -2.74
CA VAL A 238 7.97 -30.63 -3.56
C VAL A 238 8.42 -30.78 -5.00
N LYS A 239 9.26 -29.87 -5.49
CA LYS A 239 9.75 -29.80 -6.86
C LYS A 239 11.14 -29.18 -6.91
N VAL A 240 11.93 -29.55 -7.89
CA VAL A 240 13.19 -28.91 -8.25
C VAL A 240 13.06 -28.33 -9.66
N VAL A 241 13.48 -27.08 -9.84
CA VAL A 241 13.44 -26.35 -11.13
C VAL A 241 14.81 -25.75 -11.41
N ASN A 242 15.06 -25.31 -12.63
CA ASN A 242 16.24 -24.50 -12.91
C ASN A 242 15.98 -23.03 -12.52
N ALA A 243 16.89 -22.41 -11.74
CA ALA A 243 16.73 -21.06 -11.23
C ALA A 243 16.67 -20.00 -12.37
N ARG A 244 17.51 -20.17 -13.40
CA ARG A 244 17.56 -19.26 -14.55
C ARG A 244 16.30 -19.35 -15.41
N ASP A 245 15.74 -20.53 -15.59
CA ASP A 245 14.46 -20.70 -16.29
C ASP A 245 13.31 -20.03 -15.53
N LEU A 246 13.27 -20.19 -14.21
CA LEU A 246 12.29 -19.53 -13.36
C LEU A 246 12.43 -18.00 -13.40
N TRP A 247 13.66 -17.49 -13.40
CA TRP A 247 13.95 -16.06 -13.60
C TRP A 247 13.40 -15.55 -14.94
N TRP A 248 13.65 -16.28 -16.03
CA TRP A 248 13.13 -15.89 -17.35
C TRP A 248 11.60 -15.93 -17.41
N GLN A 249 10.95 -16.87 -16.73
CA GLN A 249 9.48 -16.89 -16.62
C GLN A 249 8.96 -15.60 -15.96
N MET A 250 9.58 -15.14 -14.87
CA MET A 250 9.22 -13.86 -14.21
C MET A 250 9.42 -12.66 -15.13
N ILE A 251 10.57 -12.56 -15.80
CA ILE A 251 10.88 -11.43 -16.69
C ILE A 251 9.89 -11.38 -17.87
N ASN A 252 9.58 -12.53 -18.46
CA ASN A 252 8.61 -12.61 -19.56
C ASN A 252 7.20 -12.24 -19.11
N ALA A 253 6.75 -12.76 -17.95
CA ALA A 253 5.45 -12.38 -17.38
C ALA A 253 5.38 -10.87 -17.12
N ARG A 254 6.46 -10.28 -16.57
CA ARG A 254 6.54 -8.85 -16.33
C ARG A 254 6.52 -8.03 -17.62
N ALA A 255 7.17 -8.48 -18.67
CA ALA A 255 7.14 -7.82 -19.98
C ALA A 255 5.74 -7.83 -20.60
N GLU A 256 4.96 -8.92 -20.39
CA GLU A 256 3.62 -9.06 -20.93
C GLU A 256 2.55 -8.31 -20.10
N THR A 257 2.67 -8.29 -18.78
CA THR A 257 1.59 -7.81 -17.87
C THR A 257 1.96 -6.60 -17.01
N GLY A 258 3.26 -6.21 -16.97
CA GLY A 258 3.80 -5.22 -16.03
C GLY A 258 4.16 -5.81 -14.66
N GLU A 259 3.82 -7.07 -14.39
CA GLU A 259 4.01 -7.78 -13.11
C GLU A 259 4.58 -9.18 -13.32
N PRO A 260 5.17 -9.82 -12.30
CA PRO A 260 5.14 -9.50 -10.86
C PRO A 260 6.08 -8.35 -10.46
N TYR A 261 5.82 -7.74 -9.28
CA TYR A 261 6.84 -7.00 -8.54
C TYR A 261 7.93 -7.95 -8.07
N MET A 262 9.15 -7.45 -7.92
CA MET A 262 10.30 -8.24 -7.44
C MET A 262 10.96 -7.51 -6.28
N ILE A 263 11.05 -8.17 -5.12
CA ILE A 263 11.60 -7.61 -3.89
C ILE A 263 12.72 -8.50 -3.39
N ASN A 264 13.90 -7.94 -3.13
CA ASN A 264 14.95 -8.67 -2.43
C ASN A 264 14.66 -8.62 -0.92
N ILE A 265 14.01 -9.68 -0.42
CA ILE A 265 13.52 -9.72 0.96
C ILE A 265 14.68 -9.80 1.98
N ASP A 266 15.80 -10.40 1.62
CA ASP A 266 16.98 -10.47 2.48
C ASP A 266 17.55 -9.07 2.76
N ARG A 267 17.60 -8.22 1.73
CA ARG A 267 18.08 -6.83 1.87
C ARG A 267 17.10 -5.98 2.68
N CYS A 268 15.80 -6.19 2.51
CA CYS A 268 14.79 -5.52 3.34
C CYS A 268 14.97 -5.88 4.82
N ASN A 269 15.12 -7.17 5.14
CA ASN A 269 15.35 -7.63 6.50
C ASN A 269 16.74 -7.21 7.04
N ALA A 270 17.76 -7.13 6.19
CA ALA A 270 19.05 -6.60 6.58
C ALA A 270 19.00 -5.13 6.98
N ALA A 271 18.12 -4.34 6.34
CA ALA A 271 17.93 -2.91 6.61
C ALA A 271 16.97 -2.63 7.78
N LEU A 272 16.26 -3.63 8.29
CA LEU A 272 15.33 -3.47 9.41
C LEU A 272 16.02 -2.82 10.62
N PRO A 273 15.43 -1.83 11.31
CA PRO A 273 15.99 -1.19 12.49
C PRO A 273 16.36 -2.20 13.58
N LYS A 274 17.46 -1.96 14.28
CA LYS A 274 18.01 -2.88 15.31
C LYS A 274 16.99 -3.17 16.43
N GLU A 275 16.17 -2.18 16.78
CA GLU A 275 15.11 -2.31 17.80
C GLU A 275 14.04 -3.30 17.35
N GLN A 276 13.65 -3.27 16.10
CA GLN A 276 12.68 -4.20 15.53
C GLN A 276 13.28 -5.63 15.39
N LYS A 277 14.54 -5.73 15.00
CA LYS A 277 15.28 -7.01 15.00
C LYS A 277 15.35 -7.63 16.39
N ALA A 278 15.60 -6.81 17.42
CA ALA A 278 15.65 -7.27 18.82
C ALA A 278 14.30 -7.81 19.33
N LEU A 279 13.20 -7.39 18.72
CA LEU A 279 11.85 -7.90 18.98
C LEU A 279 11.50 -9.14 18.13
N GLY A 280 12.41 -9.62 17.31
CA GLY A 280 12.18 -10.78 16.42
C GLY A 280 11.21 -10.46 15.26
N LEU A 281 11.06 -9.18 14.90
CA LEU A 281 10.20 -8.79 13.79
C LEU A 281 10.89 -9.08 12.46
N GLU A 282 10.08 -9.45 11.47
CA GLU A 282 10.52 -9.81 10.13
C GLU A 282 9.63 -9.16 9.07
N ILE A 283 10.25 -8.64 8.03
CA ILE A 283 9.55 -8.15 6.83
C ILE A 283 9.23 -9.37 5.95
N LYS A 284 7.94 -9.58 5.70
CA LYS A 284 7.42 -10.69 4.89
C LYS A 284 7.04 -10.24 3.47
N GLN A 285 6.69 -8.97 3.28
CA GLN A 285 6.20 -8.43 2.01
C GLN A 285 6.34 -6.91 1.97
N SER A 286 5.83 -6.32 0.89
CA SER A 286 5.61 -4.88 0.78
C SER A 286 4.11 -4.53 0.75
N ASN A 287 3.80 -3.25 0.64
CA ASN A 287 2.46 -2.74 0.41
C ASN A 287 2.01 -2.94 -1.06
N LEU A 288 0.82 -2.41 -1.41
CA LEU A 288 0.27 -2.47 -2.77
C LEU A 288 1.22 -1.93 -3.84
N CYS A 289 1.91 -0.83 -3.58
CA CYS A 289 2.76 -0.13 -4.56
C CYS A 289 4.23 -0.54 -4.50
N SER A 290 4.60 -1.46 -3.60
CA SER A 290 5.96 -2.04 -3.50
C SER A 290 7.07 -1.09 -3.00
N GLU A 291 6.71 0.03 -2.34
CA GLU A 291 7.67 1.01 -1.81
C GLU A 291 7.89 0.94 -0.30
N ILE A 292 7.06 0.19 0.44
CA ILE A 292 7.09 0.13 1.91
C ILE A 292 7.34 -1.28 2.38
N THR A 293 8.27 -1.45 3.31
CA THR A 293 8.61 -2.73 3.93
C THR A 293 8.47 -2.62 5.44
N LEU A 294 7.38 -3.15 5.97
CA LEU A 294 7.06 -3.18 7.39
C LEU A 294 6.80 -4.62 7.84
N ALA A 295 7.18 -4.92 9.09
CA ALA A 295 7.02 -6.25 9.65
C ALA A 295 5.54 -6.57 9.90
N THR A 296 5.13 -7.77 9.50
CA THR A 296 3.77 -8.30 9.70
C THR A 296 3.82 -9.72 10.26
N ASN A 297 2.80 -10.12 10.98
CA ASN A 297 2.58 -11.49 11.43
C ASN A 297 1.08 -11.70 11.74
N GLU A 298 0.71 -12.86 12.28
CA GLU A 298 -0.69 -13.20 12.61
C GLU A 298 -1.38 -12.18 13.54
N GLU A 299 -0.61 -11.47 14.38
CA GLU A 299 -1.12 -10.49 15.35
C GLU A 299 -0.85 -9.03 14.93
N ARG A 300 -0.23 -8.84 13.76
CA ARG A 300 0.25 -7.51 13.33
C ARG A 300 -0.09 -7.22 11.88
N THR A 301 -1.04 -6.30 11.68
CA THR A 301 -1.24 -5.60 10.41
C THR A 301 -0.48 -4.28 10.45
N ALA A 302 0.41 -4.06 9.49
CA ALA A 302 1.12 -2.80 9.39
C ALA A 302 0.32 -1.78 8.58
N VAL A 303 0.46 -0.51 8.96
CA VAL A 303 -0.19 0.62 8.29
C VAL A 303 0.85 1.64 7.86
N CYS A 304 0.57 2.38 6.80
CA CYS A 304 1.40 3.50 6.41
C CYS A 304 0.59 4.77 6.18
N CYS A 305 1.18 5.88 6.63
CA CYS A 305 0.73 7.23 6.37
C CYS A 305 1.81 7.93 5.56
N LEU A 306 1.45 8.58 4.46
CA LEU A 306 2.44 9.18 3.57
C LEU A 306 1.98 10.51 2.99
N SER A 307 2.94 11.28 2.50
CA SER A 307 2.76 12.44 1.65
C SER A 307 3.97 12.56 0.73
N SER A 308 3.89 13.41 -0.27
CA SER A 308 4.93 13.52 -1.29
C SER A 308 5.51 14.93 -1.33
N VAL A 309 6.84 15.03 -1.24
CA VAL A 309 7.56 16.29 -1.42
C VAL A 309 7.79 16.54 -2.91
N ASN A 310 7.55 17.76 -3.35
CA ASN A 310 7.78 18.15 -4.75
C ASN A 310 9.22 18.64 -4.95
N LEU A 311 10.02 17.85 -5.65
CA LEU A 311 11.43 18.16 -5.90
C LEU A 311 11.64 19.31 -6.89
N GLU A 312 10.62 19.69 -7.67
CA GLU A 312 10.67 20.88 -8.54
C GLU A 312 10.94 22.17 -7.73
N TYR A 313 10.46 22.20 -6.49
CA TYR A 313 10.61 23.33 -5.56
C TYR A 313 11.72 23.10 -4.52
N PHE A 314 12.68 22.22 -4.81
CA PHE A 314 13.76 21.88 -3.87
C PHE A 314 14.51 23.11 -3.36
N ASP A 315 14.91 24.01 -4.26
CA ASP A 315 15.67 25.21 -3.91
C ASP A 315 14.90 26.16 -2.98
N GLU A 316 13.56 26.15 -3.05
CA GLU A 316 12.73 26.98 -2.20
C GLU A 316 12.53 26.36 -0.81
N TRP A 317 12.08 25.09 -0.74
CA TRP A 317 11.75 24.47 0.53
C TRP A 317 12.99 23.96 1.30
N SER A 318 14.10 23.67 0.64
CA SER A 318 15.34 23.21 1.30
C SER A 318 15.98 24.28 2.20
N GLU A 319 15.73 25.55 1.93
CA GLU A 319 16.17 26.66 2.79
C GLU A 319 15.29 26.84 4.03
N ASN A 320 14.13 26.19 4.10
CA ASN A 320 13.23 26.26 5.26
C ASN A 320 13.64 25.22 6.31
N PRO A 321 14.20 25.62 7.45
CA PRO A 321 14.81 24.70 8.42
C PRO A 321 13.79 23.79 9.15
N VAL A 322 12.50 24.11 9.11
CA VAL A 322 11.45 23.35 9.80
C VAL A 322 10.53 22.57 8.85
N PHE A 323 10.72 22.69 7.52
CA PHE A 323 9.82 22.09 6.54
C PHE A 323 9.68 20.57 6.70
N ILE A 324 10.79 19.86 6.76
CA ILE A 324 10.78 18.39 6.89
C ILE A 324 10.25 17.98 8.28
N ASP A 325 10.66 18.66 9.34
CA ASP A 325 10.17 18.38 10.70
C ASP A 325 8.66 18.59 10.82
N ASP A 326 8.12 19.65 10.20
CA ASP A 326 6.68 19.91 10.13
C ASP A 326 5.94 18.77 9.40
N LEU A 327 6.48 18.27 8.28
CA LEU A 327 5.88 17.16 7.55
C LEU A 327 5.89 15.86 8.34
N ILE A 328 6.98 15.54 9.03
CA ILE A 328 7.05 14.35 9.90
C ILE A 328 6.07 14.48 11.06
N THR A 329 6.01 15.66 11.70
CA THR A 329 5.05 15.93 12.78
C THR A 329 3.61 15.77 12.30
N MET A 330 3.29 16.25 11.10
CA MET A 330 1.97 16.08 10.49
C MET A 330 1.64 14.60 10.30
N LEU A 331 2.57 13.80 9.77
CA LEU A 331 2.35 12.36 9.56
C LEU A 331 2.16 11.61 10.89
N ASP A 332 2.95 11.93 11.92
CA ASP A 332 2.81 11.35 13.26
C ASP A 332 1.44 11.69 13.88
N ASN A 333 0.99 12.94 13.74
CA ASN A 333 -0.34 13.35 14.19
C ASN A 333 -1.44 12.58 13.47
N VAL A 334 -1.33 12.38 12.14
CA VAL A 334 -2.30 11.62 11.36
C VAL A 334 -2.35 10.15 11.80
N ILE A 335 -1.20 9.52 12.08
CA ILE A 335 -1.16 8.16 12.64
C ILE A 335 -1.83 8.14 14.03
N GLN A 336 -1.61 9.15 14.86
CA GLN A 336 -2.23 9.24 16.20
C GLN A 336 -3.77 9.39 16.13
N HIS A 337 -4.31 9.98 15.07
CA HIS A 337 -5.76 10.00 14.85
C HIS A 337 -6.33 8.63 14.47
N TYR A 338 -5.50 7.77 13.89
CA TYR A 338 -5.90 6.42 13.51
C TYR A 338 -5.90 5.44 14.71
N ILE A 339 -4.96 5.61 15.66
CA ILE A 339 -4.85 4.80 16.87
C ILE A 339 -5.95 5.17 17.89
#